data_aac543dcbc510ddd596165303223e4cc
#
_entry.id   aac543dcbc510ddd596165303223e4cc
#
_cell.length_a   1.000
_cell.length_b   1.000
_cell.length_c   1.000
_cell.angle_alpha   90.00
_cell.angle_beta   90.00
_cell.angle_gamma   90.00
#
_symmetry.space_group_name_H-M   'P 1'
#
loop_
_entity.id
_entity.type
_entity.pdbx_description
1 polymer ?
#
loop_
_entity_poly.entity_id
_entity_poly.type
_entity_poly.pdbx_seq_one_letter_code
_entity_poly.pdbx_strand_id
1 'polypeptide(L)'
;EEEQFEAYSTVAKAMDGKEVIIRTLDVGGDKDIPYLNIEKEENPFLGHRAIRYCLDNKELFKKQLRALLRASVYGNIKIMLPLVTCVEEVRQAKALIEECKEELKSEGKEYRSVDVGIMVETPAAVFISDILAREVKFFSIGTNDLTGYTMAVDRGNAKVERLYDVFQPSVLRAIETTIKNAKA
;
A
#
# COMPACT_ATOMS: atom_id res chain seq x y z
N GLU A 1 -9.95 -15.46 2.74
CA GLU A 1 -10.84 -14.43 2.19
C GLU A 1 -11.94 -14.07 3.21
N GLU A 2 -12.69 -15.05 3.76
CA GLU A 2 -13.86 -14.76 4.59
C GLU A 2 -13.55 -13.96 5.86
N GLU A 3 -12.55 -14.32 6.64
CA GLU A 3 -12.15 -13.59 7.85
C GLU A 3 -11.80 -12.13 7.56
N GLN A 4 -11.09 -11.87 6.44
CA GLN A 4 -10.77 -10.52 6.01
C GLN A 4 -12.04 -9.76 5.57
N PHE A 5 -12.92 -10.42 4.83
CA PHE A 5 -14.19 -9.84 4.41
C PHE A 5 -15.05 -9.44 5.62
N GLU A 6 -15.17 -10.30 6.63
CA GLU A 6 -15.90 -9.99 7.87
C GLU A 6 -15.30 -8.79 8.60
N ALA A 7 -13.97 -8.76 8.75
CA ALA A 7 -13.28 -7.65 9.40
C ALA A 7 -13.49 -6.32 8.65
N TYR A 8 -13.28 -6.31 7.33
CA TYR A 8 -13.44 -5.10 6.51
C TYR A 8 -14.90 -4.64 6.45
N SER A 9 -15.84 -5.57 6.37
CA SER A 9 -17.28 -5.24 6.39
C SER A 9 -17.73 -4.65 7.72
N THR A 10 -17.19 -5.14 8.82
CA THR A 10 -17.47 -4.60 10.17
C THR A 10 -17.00 -3.15 10.27
N VAL A 11 -15.77 -2.87 9.83
CA VAL A 11 -15.24 -1.50 9.83
C VAL A 11 -16.05 -0.59 8.89
N ALA A 12 -16.35 -1.06 7.67
CA ALA A 12 -17.10 -0.28 6.69
C ALA A 12 -18.50 0.13 7.22
N LYS A 13 -19.19 -0.80 7.87
CA LYS A 13 -20.49 -0.54 8.50
C LYS A 13 -20.38 0.46 9.66
N ALA A 14 -19.38 0.29 10.53
CA ALA A 14 -19.17 1.15 11.70
C ALA A 14 -18.82 2.59 11.32
N MET A 15 -18.23 2.80 10.16
CA MET A 15 -17.84 4.13 9.66
C MET A 15 -19.00 4.93 9.05
N ASP A 16 -20.18 4.33 8.89
CA ASP A 16 -21.44 5.00 8.49
C ASP A 16 -21.25 5.93 7.27
N GLY A 17 -20.78 5.39 6.17
CA GLY A 17 -20.56 6.11 4.91
C GLY A 17 -19.29 6.97 4.85
N LYS A 18 -18.56 7.12 5.96
CA LYS A 18 -17.26 7.79 5.94
C LYS A 18 -16.22 6.94 5.19
N GLU A 19 -15.22 7.62 4.66
CA GLU A 19 -14.13 6.97 3.93
C GLU A 19 -13.31 6.05 4.84
N VAL A 20 -13.03 4.85 4.34
CA VAL A 20 -12.19 3.83 4.98
C VAL A 20 -11.07 3.47 4.03
N ILE A 21 -9.86 3.91 4.31
CA ILE A 21 -8.68 3.55 3.53
C ILE A 21 -8.05 2.31 4.16
N ILE A 22 -7.95 1.24 3.39
CA ILE A 22 -7.33 -0.01 3.84
C ILE A 22 -6.06 -0.25 3.04
N ARG A 23 -4.94 -0.32 3.76
CA ARG A 23 -3.64 -0.64 3.19
C ARG A 23 -3.56 -2.14 2.90
N THR A 24 -3.09 -2.49 1.71
CA THR A 24 -2.78 -3.89 1.39
C THR A 24 -1.60 -4.39 2.21
N LEU A 25 -1.42 -5.70 2.20
CA LEU A 25 -0.43 -6.39 3.00
C LEU A 25 0.96 -5.74 2.89
N ASP A 26 1.52 -5.39 4.03
CA ASP A 26 2.89 -4.89 4.16
C ASP A 26 3.67 -5.82 5.10
N VAL A 27 4.12 -6.92 4.54
CA VAL A 27 4.94 -7.95 5.20
C VAL A 27 6.34 -7.95 4.61
N GLY A 28 7.30 -8.51 5.35
CA GLY A 28 8.72 -8.42 5.05
C GLY A 28 9.40 -7.31 5.84
N GLY A 29 10.67 -7.07 5.60
CA GLY A 29 11.45 -6.15 6.41
C GLY A 29 11.71 -6.73 7.80
N ASP A 30 11.27 -6.01 8.82
CA ASP A 30 11.37 -6.38 10.23
C ASP A 30 10.18 -7.22 10.75
N LYS A 31 9.19 -7.46 9.91
CA LYS A 31 7.96 -8.17 10.27
C LYS A 31 8.08 -9.65 9.95
N ASP A 32 8.49 -10.41 10.95
CA ASP A 32 8.51 -11.88 10.87
C ASP A 32 7.09 -12.42 11.05
N ILE A 33 6.56 -13.05 10.00
CA ILE A 33 5.25 -13.71 10.03
C ILE A 33 5.49 -15.21 9.78
N PRO A 34 5.52 -16.04 10.83
CA PRO A 34 5.98 -17.42 10.74
C PRO A 34 5.27 -18.29 9.69
N TYR A 35 4.01 -18.01 9.37
CA TYR A 35 3.23 -18.81 8.40
C TYR A 35 3.39 -18.37 6.94
N LEU A 36 4.14 -17.30 6.66
CA LEU A 36 4.36 -16.83 5.29
C LEU A 36 5.69 -17.31 4.69
N ASN A 37 6.51 -18.03 5.46
CA ASN A 37 7.82 -18.58 5.02
C ASN A 37 8.66 -17.55 4.22
N ILE A 38 8.74 -16.31 4.71
CA ILE A 38 9.53 -15.26 4.08
C ILE A 38 11.01 -15.59 4.35
N GLU A 39 11.79 -15.72 3.29
CA GLU A 39 13.21 -15.95 3.39
C GLU A 39 13.92 -14.78 4.07
N LYS A 40 14.93 -15.09 4.89
CA LYS A 40 15.71 -14.04 5.55
C LYS A 40 16.64 -13.37 4.54
N GLU A 41 16.48 -12.07 4.39
CA GLU A 41 17.29 -11.24 3.51
C GLU A 41 18.37 -10.45 4.30
N GLU A 42 19.45 -10.08 3.65
CA GLU A 42 20.49 -9.24 4.27
C GLU A 42 20.01 -7.82 4.55
N ASN A 43 19.18 -7.28 3.64
CA ASN A 43 18.60 -5.93 3.74
C ASN A 43 17.08 -5.98 3.58
N PRO A 44 16.35 -6.49 4.59
CA PRO A 44 14.91 -6.76 4.46
C PRO A 44 14.08 -5.53 4.09
N PHE A 45 14.46 -4.32 4.53
CA PHE A 45 13.77 -3.07 4.18
C PHE A 45 13.92 -2.69 2.70
N LEU A 46 14.97 -3.16 2.03
CA LEU A 46 15.22 -2.95 0.59
C LEU A 46 14.79 -4.15 -0.25
N GLY A 47 14.29 -5.20 0.37
CA GLY A 47 14.06 -6.50 -0.20
C GLY A 47 12.64 -6.76 -0.69
N HIS A 48 12.25 -8.03 -0.59
CA HIS A 48 10.99 -8.59 -1.07
C HIS A 48 9.87 -8.38 -0.03
N ARG A 49 9.32 -7.17 0.01
CA ARG A 49 8.27 -6.77 0.96
C ARG A 49 7.12 -6.04 0.28
N ALA A 50 6.01 -5.92 0.99
CA ALA A 50 4.84 -5.10 0.65
C ALA A 50 4.30 -5.40 -0.76
N ILE A 51 4.18 -4.39 -1.63
CA ILE A 51 3.64 -4.57 -2.99
C ILE A 51 4.44 -5.58 -3.81
N ARG A 52 5.77 -5.67 -3.65
CA ARG A 52 6.63 -6.63 -4.33
C ARG A 52 6.23 -8.05 -3.97
N TYR A 53 6.13 -8.34 -2.66
CA TYR A 53 5.67 -9.63 -2.17
C TYR A 53 4.27 -9.97 -2.66
N CYS A 54 3.35 -8.99 -2.64
CA CYS A 54 1.98 -9.19 -3.10
C CYS A 54 1.89 -9.55 -4.59
N LEU A 55 2.67 -8.88 -5.45
CA LEU A 55 2.67 -9.11 -6.89
C LEU A 55 3.28 -10.47 -7.27
N ASP A 56 4.24 -10.96 -6.51
CA ASP A 56 4.83 -12.28 -6.70
C ASP A 56 3.95 -13.40 -6.10
N ASN A 57 3.14 -13.08 -5.08
CA ASN A 57 2.20 -14.00 -4.43
C ASN A 57 0.74 -13.66 -4.76
N LYS A 58 0.41 -13.66 -6.06
CA LYS A 58 -0.88 -13.21 -6.60
C LYS A 58 -2.10 -13.86 -5.94
N GLU A 59 -2.06 -15.17 -5.69
CA GLU A 59 -3.17 -15.88 -5.06
C GLU A 59 -3.46 -15.38 -3.63
N LEU A 60 -2.42 -15.07 -2.87
CA LEU A 60 -2.56 -14.48 -1.55
C LEU A 60 -3.11 -13.04 -1.66
N PHE A 61 -2.57 -12.26 -2.58
CA PHE A 61 -2.98 -10.88 -2.80
C PHE A 61 -4.45 -10.79 -3.27
N LYS A 62 -4.87 -11.65 -4.20
CA LYS A 62 -6.25 -11.73 -4.68
C LYS A 62 -7.24 -12.02 -3.54
N LYS A 63 -6.89 -12.85 -2.56
CA LYS A 63 -7.76 -13.08 -1.39
C LYS A 63 -8.07 -11.78 -0.64
N GLN A 64 -7.06 -10.92 -0.45
CA GLN A 64 -7.27 -9.61 0.18
C GLN A 64 -8.08 -8.66 -0.71
N LEU A 65 -7.73 -8.57 -2.00
CA LEU A 65 -8.43 -7.70 -2.96
C LEU A 65 -9.91 -8.08 -3.09
N ARG A 66 -10.22 -9.36 -3.20
CA ARG A 66 -11.59 -9.88 -3.25
C ARG A 66 -12.37 -9.54 -1.98
N ALA A 67 -11.75 -9.74 -0.81
CA ALA A 67 -12.36 -9.37 0.47
C ALA A 67 -12.69 -7.88 0.54
N LEU A 68 -11.79 -7.01 0.08
CA LEU A 68 -11.98 -5.55 0.03
C LEU A 68 -13.10 -5.15 -0.95
N LEU A 69 -13.13 -5.75 -2.14
CA LEU A 69 -14.16 -5.52 -3.14
C LEU A 69 -15.55 -5.92 -2.60
N ARG A 70 -15.67 -7.09 -1.99
CA ARG A 70 -16.92 -7.55 -1.38
C ARG A 70 -17.36 -6.64 -0.23
N ALA A 71 -16.43 -6.25 0.62
CA ALA A 71 -16.71 -5.37 1.76
C ALA A 71 -17.15 -3.95 1.33
N SER A 72 -16.78 -3.50 0.13
CA SER A 72 -17.15 -2.17 -0.40
C SER A 72 -18.67 -1.99 -0.58
N VAL A 73 -19.44 -3.07 -0.60
CA VAL A 73 -20.93 -3.00 -0.61
C VAL A 73 -21.46 -2.34 0.66
N TYR A 74 -20.75 -2.49 1.78
CA TYR A 74 -21.16 -2.02 3.10
C TYR A 74 -20.67 -0.62 3.48
N GLY A 75 -19.79 0.00 2.69
CA GLY A 75 -19.28 1.35 2.97
C GLY A 75 -18.28 1.86 1.93
N ASN A 76 -17.75 3.05 2.18
CA ASN A 76 -16.83 3.73 1.27
C ASN A 76 -15.38 3.25 1.48
N ILE A 77 -15.06 2.07 0.99
CA ILE A 77 -13.72 1.48 1.07
C ILE A 77 -12.84 1.97 -0.07
N LYS A 78 -11.60 2.30 0.26
CA LYS A 78 -10.52 2.59 -0.68
C LYS A 78 -9.32 1.69 -0.42
N ILE A 79 -8.63 1.31 -1.47
CA ILE A 79 -7.43 0.45 -1.41
C ILE A 79 -6.19 1.33 -1.49
N MET A 80 -5.24 1.12 -0.58
CA MET A 80 -3.96 1.80 -0.58
C MET A 80 -2.81 0.81 -0.73
N LEU A 81 -1.99 0.99 -1.77
CA LEU A 81 -0.84 0.15 -2.07
C LEU A 81 0.41 0.72 -1.38
N PRO A 82 1.08 -0.05 -0.50
CA PRO A 82 2.31 0.39 0.17
C PRO A 82 3.55 0.17 -0.69
N LEU A 83 4.63 0.87 -0.38
CA LEU A 83 5.99 0.68 -0.90
C LEU A 83 6.10 0.72 -2.44
N VAL A 84 5.30 1.54 -3.08
CA VAL A 84 5.34 1.70 -4.54
C VAL A 84 6.64 2.40 -4.95
N THR A 85 7.29 1.88 -6.00
CA THR A 85 8.53 2.43 -6.56
C THR A 85 8.43 2.77 -8.04
N CYS A 86 7.51 2.16 -8.77
CA CYS A 86 7.32 2.39 -10.20
C CYS A 86 5.84 2.29 -10.61
N VAL A 87 5.54 2.76 -11.81
CA VAL A 87 4.19 2.78 -12.39
C VAL A 87 3.68 1.36 -12.65
N GLU A 88 4.56 0.47 -13.05
CA GLU A 88 4.23 -0.92 -13.38
C GLU A 88 3.64 -1.68 -12.20
N GLU A 89 4.12 -1.44 -10.98
CA GLU A 89 3.56 -2.05 -9.75
C GLU A 89 2.10 -1.65 -9.56
N VAL A 90 1.77 -0.38 -9.78
CA VAL A 90 0.39 0.13 -9.70
C VAL A 90 -0.49 -0.49 -10.77
N ARG A 91 0.00 -0.55 -12.02
CA ARG A 91 -0.75 -1.13 -13.14
C ARG A 91 -1.00 -2.61 -12.95
N GLN A 92 -0.01 -3.38 -12.47
CA GLN A 92 -0.18 -4.80 -12.16
C GLN A 92 -1.20 -5.02 -11.04
N ALA A 93 -1.15 -4.23 -9.96
CA ALA A 93 -2.14 -4.31 -8.89
C ALA A 93 -3.56 -3.98 -9.39
N LYS A 94 -3.71 -2.96 -10.22
CA LYS A 94 -5.01 -2.61 -10.85
C LYS A 94 -5.52 -3.71 -11.76
N ALA A 95 -4.65 -4.36 -12.54
CA ALA A 95 -5.03 -5.51 -13.37
C ALA A 95 -5.56 -6.66 -12.50
N LEU A 96 -4.90 -6.99 -11.38
CA LEU A 96 -5.38 -7.99 -10.44
C LEU A 96 -6.72 -7.63 -9.80
N ILE A 97 -6.96 -6.35 -9.54
CA ILE A 97 -8.27 -5.87 -9.04
C ILE A 97 -9.36 -6.13 -10.09
N GLU A 98 -9.09 -5.86 -11.37
CA GLU A 98 -10.07 -6.14 -12.44
C GLU A 98 -10.30 -7.65 -12.60
N GLU A 99 -9.27 -8.50 -12.54
CA GLU A 99 -9.42 -9.96 -12.51
C GLU A 99 -10.31 -10.40 -11.35
N CYS A 100 -10.09 -9.86 -10.13
CA CYS A 100 -10.93 -10.17 -8.97
C CYS A 100 -12.40 -9.76 -9.17
N LYS A 101 -12.67 -8.64 -9.85
CA LYS A 101 -14.03 -8.23 -10.18
C LYS A 101 -14.72 -9.21 -11.11
N GLU A 102 -14.03 -9.68 -12.16
CA GLU A 102 -14.57 -10.66 -13.09
C GLU A 102 -14.85 -12.01 -12.40
N GLU A 103 -13.95 -12.46 -11.52
CA GLU A 103 -14.16 -13.65 -10.70
C GLU A 103 -15.40 -13.53 -9.81
N LEU A 104 -15.50 -12.43 -9.04
CA LEU A 104 -16.64 -12.18 -8.15
C LEU A 104 -17.96 -12.14 -8.93
N LYS A 105 -17.94 -11.49 -10.09
CA LYS A 105 -19.10 -11.45 -11.00
C LYS A 105 -19.50 -12.85 -11.48
N SER A 106 -18.55 -13.68 -11.87
CA SER A 106 -18.80 -15.06 -12.29
C SER A 106 -19.37 -15.94 -11.17
N GLU A 107 -18.99 -15.65 -9.93
CA GLU A 107 -19.48 -16.33 -8.73
C GLU A 107 -20.82 -15.77 -8.22
N GLY A 108 -21.36 -14.71 -8.83
CA GLY A 108 -22.58 -14.04 -8.38
C GLY A 108 -22.43 -13.28 -7.06
N LYS A 109 -21.19 -12.92 -6.69
CA LYS A 109 -20.90 -12.14 -5.47
C LYS A 109 -20.94 -10.65 -5.76
N GLU A 110 -21.61 -9.91 -4.89
CA GLU A 110 -21.71 -8.44 -5.01
C GLU A 110 -20.41 -7.75 -4.66
N TYR A 111 -20.10 -6.68 -5.38
CA TYR A 111 -18.99 -5.77 -5.10
C TYR A 111 -19.31 -4.37 -5.66
N ARG A 112 -18.58 -3.36 -5.19
CA ARG A 112 -18.59 -2.02 -5.79
C ARG A 112 -17.20 -1.68 -6.32
N SER A 113 -17.14 -0.72 -7.22
CA SER A 113 -15.86 -0.13 -7.64
C SER A 113 -15.23 0.61 -6.45
N VAL A 114 -13.92 0.45 -6.28
CA VAL A 114 -13.15 1.06 -5.21
C VAL A 114 -12.07 1.98 -5.81
N ASP A 115 -11.82 3.10 -5.15
CA ASP A 115 -10.69 3.94 -5.48
C ASP A 115 -9.40 3.27 -5.03
N VAL A 116 -8.37 3.35 -5.87
CA VAL A 116 -7.03 2.88 -5.57
C VAL A 116 -6.12 4.08 -5.38
N GLY A 117 -5.39 4.10 -4.27
CA GLY A 117 -4.34 5.05 -3.98
C GLY A 117 -3.04 4.36 -3.63
N ILE A 118 -2.00 5.12 -3.38
CA ILE A 118 -0.69 4.63 -2.99
C ILE A 118 -0.17 5.33 -1.73
N MET A 119 0.70 4.65 -1.01
CA MET A 119 1.53 5.28 0.01
C MET A 119 2.84 5.71 -0.64
N VAL A 120 3.07 7.03 -0.69
CA VAL A 120 4.35 7.60 -1.13
C VAL A 120 5.30 7.57 0.06
N GLU A 121 6.19 6.62 0.05
CA GLU A 121 7.11 6.33 1.15
C GLU A 121 8.51 5.91 0.69
N THR A 122 8.75 5.98 -0.61
CA THR A 122 10.06 5.77 -1.22
C THR A 122 10.49 7.01 -1.99
N PRO A 123 11.78 7.38 -2.02
CA PRO A 123 12.27 8.46 -2.87
C PRO A 123 11.93 8.26 -4.35
N ALA A 124 11.91 7.02 -4.84
CA ALA A 124 11.51 6.70 -6.20
C ALA A 124 10.09 7.19 -6.50
N ALA A 125 9.12 6.89 -5.61
CA ALA A 125 7.74 7.35 -5.77
C ALA A 125 7.63 8.89 -5.71
N VAL A 126 8.43 9.55 -4.87
CA VAL A 126 8.48 11.03 -4.82
C VAL A 126 8.90 11.61 -6.16
N PHE A 127 9.98 11.09 -6.76
CA PHE A 127 10.51 11.60 -8.03
C PHE A 127 9.57 11.45 -9.21
N ILE A 128 8.69 10.44 -9.19
CA ILE A 128 7.71 10.20 -10.26
C ILE A 128 6.27 10.44 -9.80
N SER A 129 6.08 11.19 -8.72
CA SER A 129 4.74 11.40 -8.13
C SER A 129 3.76 12.13 -9.06
N ASP A 130 4.24 12.95 -9.98
CA ASP A 130 3.44 13.56 -11.06
C ASP A 130 2.90 12.51 -12.06
N ILE A 131 3.67 11.47 -12.34
CA ILE A 131 3.26 10.36 -13.20
C ILE A 131 2.28 9.45 -12.43
N LEU A 132 2.62 9.10 -11.18
CA LEU A 132 1.79 8.27 -10.32
C LEU A 132 0.43 8.92 -10.02
N ALA A 133 0.36 10.25 -9.92
CA ALA A 133 -0.90 10.98 -9.71
C ALA A 133 -1.93 10.76 -10.83
N ARG A 134 -1.49 10.43 -12.04
CA ARG A 134 -2.37 10.09 -13.18
C ARG A 134 -2.89 8.65 -13.12
N GLU A 135 -2.24 7.80 -12.35
CA GLU A 135 -2.60 6.39 -12.24
C GLU A 135 -3.53 6.08 -11.08
N VAL A 136 -3.55 6.92 -10.02
CA VAL A 136 -4.28 6.64 -8.79
C VAL A 136 -5.18 7.82 -8.36
N LYS A 137 -6.08 7.57 -7.42
CA LYS A 137 -7.07 8.56 -6.96
C LYS A 137 -6.62 9.39 -5.77
N PHE A 138 -5.66 8.90 -5.00
CA PHE A 138 -5.14 9.61 -3.82
C PHE A 138 -3.73 9.14 -3.48
N PHE A 139 -3.02 9.99 -2.75
CA PHE A 139 -1.76 9.67 -2.10
C PHE A 139 -1.93 9.71 -0.58
N SER A 140 -1.29 8.78 0.09
CA SER A 140 -0.91 8.87 1.50
C SER A 140 0.59 9.05 1.58
N ILE A 141 1.11 9.75 2.57
CA ILE A 141 2.55 9.92 2.74
C ILE A 141 3.00 9.11 3.95
N GLY A 142 3.79 8.06 3.69
CA GLY A 142 4.36 7.19 4.71
C GLY A 142 5.66 7.76 5.26
N THR A 143 5.57 8.72 6.17
CA THR A 143 6.73 9.50 6.64
C THR A 143 7.80 8.66 7.30
N ASN A 144 7.45 7.55 7.93
CA ASN A 144 8.43 6.68 8.58
C ASN A 144 9.39 6.04 7.56
N ASP A 145 8.86 5.32 6.59
CA ASP A 145 9.69 4.67 5.57
C ASP A 145 10.34 5.71 4.66
N LEU A 146 9.61 6.79 4.30
CA LEU A 146 10.17 7.89 3.52
C LEU A 146 11.40 8.52 4.21
N THR A 147 11.35 8.72 5.53
CA THR A 147 12.49 9.22 6.28
C THR A 147 13.65 8.24 6.25
N GLY A 148 13.39 6.96 6.54
CA GLY A 148 14.41 5.92 6.52
C GLY A 148 15.13 5.82 5.19
N TYR A 149 14.39 5.74 4.09
CA TYR A 149 14.96 5.63 2.73
C TYR A 149 15.64 6.93 2.27
N THR A 150 15.06 8.09 2.56
CA THR A 150 15.63 9.38 2.15
C THR A 150 16.93 9.68 2.88
N MET A 151 16.97 9.36 4.16
CA MET A 151 18.15 9.57 5.01
C MET A 151 19.13 8.40 4.99
N ALA A 152 18.79 7.28 4.34
CA ALA A 152 19.56 6.03 4.36
C ALA A 152 19.84 5.54 5.79
N VAL A 153 18.84 5.57 6.66
CA VAL A 153 18.95 5.24 8.08
C VAL A 153 18.00 4.11 8.44
N ASP A 154 18.55 3.08 9.06
CA ASP A 154 17.75 2.06 9.74
C ASP A 154 17.30 2.61 11.10
N ARG A 155 15.96 2.79 11.25
CA ARG A 155 15.34 3.27 12.49
C ARG A 155 15.53 2.31 13.68
N GLY A 156 15.86 1.05 13.43
CA GLY A 156 16.17 0.05 14.46
C GLY A 156 17.63 0.07 14.94
N ASN A 157 18.50 0.85 14.30
CA ASN A 157 19.91 0.91 14.63
C ASN A 157 20.23 2.14 15.51
N ALA A 158 20.37 1.91 16.82
CA ALA A 158 20.65 2.94 17.81
C ALA A 158 21.90 3.81 17.53
N LYS A 159 22.86 3.31 16.74
CA LYS A 159 24.08 4.07 16.41
C LYS A 159 23.81 5.21 15.42
N VAL A 160 22.78 5.10 14.61
CA VAL A 160 22.43 6.08 13.56
C VAL A 160 21.05 6.70 13.76
N GLU A 161 20.28 6.25 14.76
CA GLU A 161 18.93 6.75 15.08
C GLU A 161 18.82 8.26 15.13
N ARG A 162 19.87 8.96 15.61
CA ARG A 162 19.92 10.43 15.64
C ARG A 162 19.78 11.11 14.28
N LEU A 163 19.98 10.37 13.18
CA LEU A 163 19.80 10.85 11.80
C LEU A 163 18.39 10.62 11.29
N TYR A 164 17.61 9.77 11.98
CA TYR A 164 16.23 9.46 11.64
C TYR A 164 15.31 10.57 12.18
N ASP A 165 15.17 11.64 11.41
CA ASP A 165 14.36 12.78 11.76
C ASP A 165 13.53 13.24 10.57
N VAL A 166 12.21 13.23 10.72
CA VAL A 166 11.23 13.63 9.69
C VAL A 166 11.37 15.13 9.33
N PHE A 167 11.94 15.94 10.21
CA PHE A 167 12.16 17.36 9.96
C PHE A 167 13.43 17.67 9.16
N GLN A 168 14.17 16.66 8.74
CA GLN A 168 15.30 16.88 7.84
C GLN A 168 14.85 17.58 6.55
N PRO A 169 15.59 18.58 6.05
CA PRO A 169 15.22 19.33 4.87
C PRO A 169 14.95 18.47 3.63
N SER A 170 15.67 17.35 3.48
CA SER A 170 15.47 16.38 2.38
C SER A 170 14.10 15.71 2.47
N VAL A 171 13.68 15.29 3.66
CA VAL A 171 12.38 14.66 3.89
C VAL A 171 11.25 15.67 3.69
N LEU A 172 11.38 16.89 4.22
CA LEU A 172 10.39 17.95 4.02
C LEU A 172 10.22 18.32 2.55
N ARG A 173 11.32 18.37 1.78
CA ARG A 173 11.27 18.59 0.32
C ARG A 173 10.60 17.44 -0.42
N ALA A 174 10.84 16.22 0.00
CA ALA A 174 10.16 15.05 -0.58
C ALA A 174 8.65 15.13 -0.36
N ILE A 175 8.21 15.47 0.85
CA ILE A 175 6.79 15.68 1.19
C ILE A 175 6.21 16.83 0.36
N GLU A 176 6.88 17.98 0.31
CA GLU A 176 6.44 19.14 -0.47
C GLU A 176 6.27 18.80 -1.96
N THR A 177 7.24 18.10 -2.54
CA THR A 177 7.20 17.66 -3.94
C THR A 177 5.99 16.76 -4.19
N THR A 178 5.78 15.78 -3.31
CA THR A 178 4.63 14.87 -3.40
C THR A 178 3.30 15.62 -3.36
N ILE A 179 3.15 16.58 -2.44
CA ILE A 179 1.92 17.38 -2.30
C ILE A 179 1.68 18.26 -3.53
N LYS A 180 2.72 18.87 -4.08
CA LYS A 180 2.61 19.69 -5.31
C LYS A 180 2.14 18.85 -6.49
N ASN A 181 2.76 17.71 -6.70
CA ASN A 181 2.46 16.80 -7.80
C ASN A 181 1.07 16.13 -7.68
N ALA A 182 0.60 15.89 -6.46
CA ALA A 182 -0.75 15.35 -6.22
C ALA A 182 -1.88 16.33 -6.57
N LYS A 183 -1.59 17.63 -6.67
CA LYS A 183 -2.57 18.70 -6.95
C LYS A 183 -2.55 19.16 -8.42
N ALA A 184 -1.58 18.73 -9.19
CA ALA A 184 -1.44 19.08 -10.61
C ALA A 184 -2.26 18.16 -11.51
#